data_02e55530da545d3f05bf35a259361e0c
#
_entry.id   02e55530da545d3f05bf35a259361e0c
#
_cell.length_a   1.000
_cell.length_b   1.000
_cell.length_c   1.000
_cell.angle_alpha   90.00
_cell.angle_beta   90.00
_cell.angle_gamma   90.00
#
_symmetry.space_group_name_H-M   'P 1'
#
loop_
_entity.id
_entity.type
_entity.pdbx_description
1 polymer ?
#
loop_
_entity_poly.entity_id
_entity_poly.type
_entity_poly.pdbx_seq_one_letter_code
_entity_poly.pdbx_strand_id
1 'polypeptide(L)'
;IHTRTMKQALQTGSDIRVLSKIKTVSDMRRLPAQKLVEILPALYEKKEGLTFGPVVDDHILCENISDAVKEGRCADVPMMIGVTGNDLSVEDGAWRKSMIFEGVTKLAEARNQHSSKPVYVYAFTRKLPGDDRGAFHSSDLWYVFGTLSRCWRKMERRDYSISYTMIRNWTDFIKNDNPGKEWRAYTDEEKFVRQYI
;
A
#
# COMPACT_ATOMS: atom_id res chain seq x y z
N ILE A 1 1.91 0.30 -9.40
CA ILE A 1 0.56 0.79 -9.04
C ILE A 1 -0.39 0.30 -10.12
N HIS A 2 -1.49 -0.34 -9.73
CA HIS A 2 -2.47 -0.88 -10.67
C HIS A 2 -3.63 0.11 -10.87
N THR A 3 -3.85 0.53 -12.11
CA THR A 3 -4.94 1.44 -12.50
C THR A 3 -5.85 0.72 -13.48
N ARG A 4 -7.15 0.95 -13.38
CA ARG A 4 -8.17 0.35 -14.23
C ARG A 4 -8.72 1.35 -15.23
N THR A 5 -9.12 0.88 -16.40
CA THR A 5 -9.88 1.71 -17.35
C THR A 5 -11.35 1.83 -16.94
N MET A 6 -12.04 2.86 -17.38
CA MET A 6 -13.50 3.00 -17.20
C MET A 6 -14.26 1.79 -17.75
N LYS A 7 -13.84 1.28 -18.91
CA LYS A 7 -14.42 0.05 -19.49
C LYS A 7 -14.37 -1.15 -18.55
N GLN A 8 -13.20 -1.38 -17.91
CA GLN A 8 -13.03 -2.47 -16.93
C GLN A 8 -13.89 -2.26 -15.67
N ALA A 9 -14.01 -1.02 -15.20
CA ALA A 9 -14.84 -0.68 -14.06
C ALA A 9 -16.34 -0.90 -14.34
N LEU A 10 -16.83 -0.47 -15.50
CA LEU A 10 -18.20 -0.68 -15.95
C LEU A 10 -18.52 -2.16 -16.14
N GLN A 11 -17.57 -2.95 -16.66
CA GLN A 11 -17.73 -4.40 -16.76
C GLN A 11 -17.88 -5.05 -15.39
N THR A 12 -17.08 -4.62 -14.39
CA THR A 12 -17.24 -5.11 -13.01
C THR A 12 -18.62 -4.79 -12.46
N GLY A 13 -19.12 -3.56 -12.67
CA GLY A 13 -20.48 -3.19 -12.28
C GLY A 13 -21.57 -4.05 -12.94
N SER A 14 -21.38 -4.39 -14.22
CA SER A 14 -22.27 -5.30 -14.95
C SER A 14 -22.26 -6.72 -14.37
N ASP A 15 -21.07 -7.24 -14.05
CA ASP A 15 -20.92 -8.58 -13.46
C ASP A 15 -21.57 -8.66 -12.07
N ILE A 16 -21.40 -7.63 -11.24
CA ILE A 16 -22.07 -7.52 -9.93
C ILE A 16 -23.58 -7.54 -10.12
N ARG A 17 -24.11 -6.77 -11.08
CA ARG A 17 -25.54 -6.73 -11.39
C ARG A 17 -26.08 -8.11 -11.76
N VAL A 18 -25.36 -8.85 -12.60
CA VAL A 18 -25.75 -10.21 -13.02
C VAL A 18 -25.71 -11.18 -11.84
N LEU A 19 -24.60 -11.20 -11.08
CA LEU A 19 -24.44 -12.11 -9.94
C LEU A 19 -25.44 -11.83 -8.82
N SER A 20 -25.78 -10.57 -8.60
CA SER A 20 -26.76 -10.16 -7.58
C SER A 20 -28.21 -10.24 -8.07
N LYS A 21 -28.45 -10.55 -9.36
CA LYS A 21 -29.78 -10.59 -9.99
C LYS A 21 -30.57 -9.29 -9.85
N ILE A 22 -29.87 -8.14 -9.82
CA ILE A 22 -30.48 -6.81 -9.73
C ILE A 22 -30.57 -6.15 -11.11
N LYS A 23 -31.53 -5.22 -11.27
CA LYS A 23 -31.78 -4.57 -12.56
C LYS A 23 -31.27 -3.13 -12.62
N THR A 24 -31.36 -2.39 -11.51
CA THR A 24 -31.08 -0.96 -11.49
C THR A 24 -30.02 -0.59 -10.44
N VAL A 25 -29.42 0.59 -10.59
CA VAL A 25 -28.51 1.17 -9.57
C VAL A 25 -29.27 1.43 -8.25
N SER A 26 -30.54 1.77 -8.33
CA SER A 26 -31.39 1.94 -7.12
C SER A 26 -31.53 0.63 -6.35
N ASP A 27 -31.70 -0.51 -7.05
CA ASP A 27 -31.74 -1.82 -6.41
C ASP A 27 -30.37 -2.16 -5.77
N MET A 28 -29.27 -1.81 -6.44
CA MET A 28 -27.91 -2.02 -5.91
C MET A 28 -27.71 -1.24 -4.60
N ARG A 29 -28.17 0.01 -4.52
CA ARG A 29 -28.08 0.81 -3.30
C ARG A 29 -28.86 0.24 -2.12
N ARG A 30 -29.93 -0.51 -2.38
CA ARG A 30 -30.76 -1.18 -1.38
C ARG A 30 -30.27 -2.59 -1.02
N LEU A 31 -29.30 -3.12 -1.77
CA LEU A 31 -28.80 -4.45 -1.53
C LEU A 31 -28.02 -4.48 -0.19
N PRO A 32 -28.32 -5.43 0.71
CA PRO A 32 -27.56 -5.58 1.94
C PRO A 32 -26.09 -5.84 1.64
N ALA A 33 -25.18 -5.22 2.42
CA ALA A 33 -23.73 -5.39 2.24
C ALA A 33 -23.31 -6.87 2.25
N GLN A 34 -23.93 -7.69 3.10
CA GLN A 34 -23.70 -9.13 3.17
C GLN A 34 -23.91 -9.82 1.81
N LYS A 35 -24.93 -9.42 1.05
CA LYS A 35 -25.18 -9.96 -0.29
C LYS A 35 -24.10 -9.59 -1.29
N LEU A 36 -23.49 -8.42 -1.17
CA LEU A 36 -22.32 -8.03 -1.97
C LEU A 36 -21.10 -8.90 -1.62
N VAL A 37 -20.88 -9.16 -0.33
CA VAL A 37 -19.77 -10.04 0.12
C VAL A 37 -19.94 -11.47 -0.40
N GLU A 38 -21.15 -12.01 -0.40
CA GLU A 38 -21.46 -13.37 -0.87
C GLU A 38 -21.10 -13.60 -2.35
N ILE A 39 -21.14 -12.57 -3.18
CA ILE A 39 -20.81 -12.70 -4.62
C ILE A 39 -19.33 -12.45 -4.95
N LEU A 40 -18.53 -11.95 -3.99
CA LEU A 40 -17.12 -11.63 -4.24
C LEU A 40 -16.30 -12.83 -4.76
N PRO A 41 -16.41 -14.06 -4.22
CA PRO A 41 -15.67 -15.20 -4.73
C PRO A 41 -15.92 -15.42 -6.23
N ALA A 42 -17.20 -15.47 -6.64
CA ALA A 42 -17.56 -15.64 -8.05
C ALA A 42 -17.13 -14.47 -8.95
N LEU A 43 -17.02 -13.27 -8.37
CA LEU A 43 -16.51 -12.09 -9.08
C LEU A 43 -14.99 -12.16 -9.28
N TYR A 44 -14.24 -12.66 -8.29
CA TYR A 44 -12.79 -12.81 -8.36
C TYR A 44 -12.35 -13.93 -9.29
N GLU A 45 -13.07 -15.04 -9.35
CA GLU A 45 -12.79 -16.15 -10.27
C GLU A 45 -12.79 -15.75 -11.75
N LYS A 46 -13.54 -14.71 -12.10
CA LYS A 46 -13.70 -14.24 -13.48
C LYS A 46 -12.63 -13.26 -13.95
N LYS A 47 -11.70 -12.85 -13.09
CA LYS A 47 -10.83 -11.70 -13.39
C LYS A 47 -9.38 -11.94 -13.04
N GLU A 48 -8.52 -11.59 -13.98
CA GLU A 48 -7.11 -11.43 -13.74
C GLU A 48 -6.85 -10.05 -13.09
N GLY A 49 -6.01 -10.04 -12.04
CA GLY A 49 -5.62 -8.82 -11.34
C GLY A 49 -6.67 -8.28 -10.34
N LEU A 50 -6.49 -7.03 -9.92
CA LEU A 50 -7.36 -6.40 -8.94
C LEU A 50 -8.75 -6.11 -9.52
N THR A 51 -9.78 -6.70 -8.92
CA THR A 51 -11.17 -6.49 -9.30
C THR A 51 -11.64 -5.06 -9.02
N PHE A 52 -11.13 -4.45 -7.95
CA PHE A 52 -11.38 -3.06 -7.56
C PHE A 52 -10.06 -2.29 -7.50
N GLY A 53 -10.11 -0.99 -7.74
CA GLY A 53 -8.93 -0.12 -7.70
C GLY A 53 -9.20 1.24 -8.32
N PRO A 54 -8.21 2.13 -8.34
CA PRO A 54 -8.33 3.42 -9.01
C PRO A 54 -8.71 3.28 -10.48
N VAL A 55 -9.60 4.14 -10.95
CA VAL A 55 -10.12 4.11 -12.32
C VAL A 55 -9.72 5.39 -13.05
N VAL A 56 -9.18 5.25 -14.26
CA VAL A 56 -9.01 6.39 -15.16
C VAL A 56 -10.41 6.81 -15.64
N ASP A 57 -10.86 7.98 -15.18
CA ASP A 57 -12.19 8.52 -15.39
C ASP A 57 -12.20 9.85 -16.18
N ASP A 58 -11.01 10.29 -16.63
CA ASP A 58 -10.77 11.54 -17.33
C ASP A 58 -11.18 12.81 -16.55
N HIS A 59 -11.42 12.68 -15.25
CA HIS A 59 -11.84 13.76 -14.36
C HIS A 59 -10.97 13.90 -13.12
N ILE A 60 -10.94 12.89 -12.25
CA ILE A 60 -10.06 12.86 -11.07
C ILE A 60 -8.72 12.20 -11.41
N LEU A 61 -8.76 11.11 -12.15
CA LEU A 61 -7.60 10.41 -12.63
C LEU A 61 -7.61 10.38 -14.16
N CYS A 62 -6.82 11.29 -14.76
CA CYS A 62 -6.83 11.49 -16.21
C CYS A 62 -5.97 10.49 -16.98
N GLU A 63 -5.15 9.69 -16.28
CA GLU A 63 -4.23 8.74 -16.90
C GLU A 63 -3.84 7.59 -15.97
N ASN A 64 -3.12 6.61 -16.51
CA ASN A 64 -2.58 5.52 -15.71
C ASN A 64 -1.50 6.06 -14.73
N ILE A 65 -1.65 5.75 -13.45
CA ILE A 65 -0.74 6.25 -12.40
C ILE A 65 0.72 5.81 -12.66
N SER A 66 0.94 4.58 -13.14
CA SER A 66 2.31 4.10 -13.42
C SER A 66 2.96 4.87 -14.56
N ASP A 67 2.19 5.27 -15.57
CA ASP A 67 2.71 6.04 -16.69
C ASP A 67 2.96 7.49 -16.28
N ALA A 68 2.05 8.10 -15.52
CA ALA A 68 2.23 9.43 -14.92
C ALA A 68 3.52 9.51 -14.08
N VAL A 69 3.78 8.47 -13.26
CA VAL A 69 5.01 8.39 -12.44
C VAL A 69 6.25 8.30 -13.30
N LYS A 70 6.27 7.39 -14.30
CA LYS A 70 7.42 7.18 -15.19
C LYS A 70 7.79 8.43 -16.00
N GLU A 71 6.80 9.25 -16.34
CA GLU A 71 6.97 10.44 -17.13
C GLU A 71 7.04 11.73 -16.29
N GLY A 72 7.13 11.59 -14.97
CA GLY A 72 7.29 12.72 -14.05
C GLY A 72 6.07 13.61 -13.88
N ARG A 73 4.88 13.17 -14.31
CA ARG A 73 3.62 13.94 -14.18
C ARG A 73 2.95 13.73 -12.82
N CYS A 74 3.72 13.76 -11.75
CA CYS A 74 3.25 13.70 -10.38
C CYS A 74 3.60 14.97 -9.63
N ALA A 75 2.88 15.25 -8.54
CA ALA A 75 3.23 16.37 -7.68
C ALA A 75 4.68 16.25 -7.19
N ASP A 76 5.44 17.36 -7.28
CA ASP A 76 6.84 17.43 -6.87
C ASP A 76 6.96 17.64 -5.36
N VAL A 77 6.74 16.56 -4.61
CA VAL A 77 6.77 16.53 -3.13
C VAL A 77 7.71 15.43 -2.63
N PRO A 78 8.31 15.58 -1.44
CA PRO A 78 9.02 14.48 -0.79
C PRO A 78 8.12 13.26 -0.60
N MET A 79 8.69 12.07 -0.66
CA MET A 79 7.93 10.83 -0.56
C MET A 79 8.52 9.89 0.48
N MET A 80 7.66 9.27 1.29
CA MET A 80 8.00 8.14 2.14
C MET A 80 7.14 6.94 1.75
N ILE A 81 7.77 5.83 1.40
CA ILE A 81 7.08 4.64 0.91
C ILE A 81 7.75 3.36 1.42
N GLY A 82 7.01 2.30 1.62
CA GLY A 82 7.61 1.05 2.11
C GLY A 82 6.71 -0.16 1.98
N VAL A 83 7.19 -1.25 2.58
CA VAL A 83 6.54 -2.56 2.58
C VAL A 83 6.54 -3.17 3.97
N THR A 84 5.64 -4.13 4.20
CA THR A 84 5.75 -5.09 5.29
C THR A 84 6.40 -6.39 4.82
N GLY A 85 7.11 -7.08 5.70
CA GLY A 85 7.99 -8.20 5.36
C GLY A 85 7.27 -9.45 4.84
N ASN A 86 6.02 -9.68 5.30
CA ASN A 86 5.18 -10.80 4.90
C ASN A 86 3.90 -10.33 4.20
N ASP A 87 3.98 -9.24 3.45
CA ASP A 87 2.85 -8.69 2.73
C ASP A 87 2.36 -9.66 1.63
N LEU A 88 1.04 -9.79 1.48
CA LEU A 88 0.40 -10.67 0.48
C LEU A 88 1.03 -12.07 0.42
N SER A 89 1.29 -12.67 1.59
CA SER A 89 1.84 -14.03 1.72
C SER A 89 3.28 -14.18 1.21
N VAL A 90 4.07 -13.12 1.20
CA VAL A 90 5.51 -13.18 0.96
C VAL A 90 6.16 -13.98 2.09
N GLU A 91 7.00 -14.95 1.74
CA GLU A 91 7.73 -15.77 2.71
C GLU A 91 8.71 -14.95 3.55
N ASP A 92 9.02 -15.44 4.74
CA ASP A 92 9.97 -14.83 5.66
C ASP A 92 11.31 -14.53 4.97
N GLY A 93 11.76 -13.29 5.09
CA GLY A 93 13.01 -12.83 4.52
C GLY A 93 13.00 -12.58 3.01
N ALA A 94 11.94 -12.96 2.30
CA ALA A 94 11.85 -12.82 0.84
C ALA A 94 11.30 -11.46 0.36
N TRP A 95 10.99 -10.54 1.27
CA TRP A 95 10.36 -9.26 0.94
C TRP A 95 11.09 -8.45 -0.15
N ARG A 96 12.43 -8.52 -0.20
CA ARG A 96 13.24 -7.85 -1.24
C ARG A 96 12.98 -8.38 -2.66
N LYS A 97 12.46 -9.59 -2.79
CA LYS A 97 12.13 -10.24 -4.07
C LYS A 97 10.63 -10.15 -4.38
N SER A 98 9.83 -9.50 -3.52
CA SER A 98 8.39 -9.37 -3.72
C SER A 98 8.07 -8.36 -4.83
N MET A 99 6.97 -8.60 -5.54
CA MET A 99 6.45 -7.65 -6.52
C MET A 99 6.11 -6.29 -5.90
N ILE A 100 5.75 -6.26 -4.61
CA ILE A 100 5.42 -5.02 -3.90
C ILE A 100 6.69 -4.20 -3.71
N PHE A 101 7.76 -4.83 -3.22
CA PHE A 101 9.05 -4.13 -3.06
C PHE A 101 9.65 -3.68 -4.39
N GLU A 102 9.54 -4.49 -5.43
CA GLU A 102 9.91 -4.11 -6.80
C GLU A 102 9.10 -2.88 -7.26
N GLY A 103 7.80 -2.85 -6.98
CA GLY A 103 6.95 -1.68 -7.27
C GLY A 103 7.37 -0.43 -6.50
N VAL A 104 7.76 -0.56 -5.23
CA VAL A 104 8.28 0.53 -4.40
C VAL A 104 9.60 1.08 -4.96
N THR A 105 10.54 0.22 -5.32
CA THR A 105 11.84 0.65 -5.85
C THR A 105 11.71 1.30 -7.23
N LYS A 106 10.90 0.73 -8.13
CA LYS A 106 10.60 1.34 -9.43
C LYS A 106 9.95 2.72 -9.30
N LEU A 107 9.05 2.90 -8.32
CA LEU A 107 8.47 4.19 -8.05
C LEU A 107 9.52 5.19 -7.54
N ALA A 108 10.39 4.77 -6.62
CA ALA A 108 11.46 5.61 -6.10
C ALA A 108 12.45 6.01 -7.20
N GLU A 109 12.87 5.07 -8.04
CA GLU A 109 13.77 5.30 -9.17
C GLU A 109 13.15 6.28 -10.20
N ALA A 110 11.89 6.07 -10.57
CA ALA A 110 11.18 6.98 -11.49
C ALA A 110 11.04 8.40 -10.90
N ARG A 111 10.79 8.52 -9.59
CA ARG A 111 10.76 9.82 -8.91
C ARG A 111 12.11 10.51 -8.95
N ASN A 112 13.20 9.81 -8.67
CA ASN A 112 14.56 10.38 -8.70
C ASN A 112 14.96 10.93 -10.08
N GLN A 113 14.44 10.35 -11.17
CA GLN A 113 14.69 10.82 -12.53
C GLN A 113 14.00 12.17 -12.84
N HIS A 114 12.90 12.50 -12.19
CA HIS A 114 12.05 13.64 -12.53
C HIS A 114 11.89 14.67 -11.40
N SER A 115 12.44 14.42 -10.22
CA SER A 115 12.27 15.25 -9.03
C SER A 115 13.57 15.40 -8.25
N SER A 116 13.83 16.59 -7.75
CA SER A 116 14.89 16.84 -6.76
C SER A 116 14.45 16.56 -5.32
N LYS A 117 13.17 16.25 -5.10
CA LYS A 117 12.63 15.97 -3.78
C LYS A 117 13.01 14.55 -3.34
N PRO A 118 13.41 14.36 -2.07
CA PRO A 118 13.88 13.07 -1.60
C PRO A 118 12.77 12.02 -1.55
N VAL A 119 13.15 10.79 -1.83
CA VAL A 119 12.33 9.59 -1.59
C VAL A 119 12.96 8.78 -0.47
N TYR A 120 12.18 8.42 0.54
CA TYR A 120 12.59 7.60 1.66
C TYR A 120 11.89 6.24 1.60
N VAL A 121 12.69 5.17 1.60
CA VAL A 121 12.16 3.81 1.50
C VAL A 121 12.32 3.06 2.82
N TYR A 122 11.28 2.33 3.25
CA TYR A 122 11.35 1.48 4.44
C TYR A 122 10.85 0.05 4.20
N ALA A 123 11.25 -0.83 5.09
CA ALA A 123 10.69 -2.16 5.24
C ALA A 123 10.41 -2.43 6.73
N PHE A 124 9.17 -2.74 7.06
CA PHE A 124 8.79 -3.21 8.37
C PHE A 124 8.86 -4.73 8.39
N THR A 125 9.85 -5.29 9.06
CA THR A 125 10.12 -6.73 9.07
C THR A 125 10.06 -7.33 10.48
N ARG A 126 9.59 -6.56 11.47
CA ARG A 126 9.34 -7.05 12.83
C ARG A 126 8.26 -8.12 12.81
N LYS A 127 8.62 -9.35 13.15
CA LYS A 127 7.66 -10.42 13.39
C LYS A 127 6.87 -10.13 14.65
N LEU A 128 5.56 -9.94 14.52
CA LEU A 128 4.72 -9.62 15.66
C LEU A 128 4.55 -10.84 16.58
N PRO A 129 4.54 -10.65 17.92
CA PRO A 129 4.29 -11.75 18.84
C PRO A 129 2.84 -12.25 18.76
N GLY A 130 2.60 -13.50 19.17
CA GLY A 130 1.27 -14.07 19.37
C GLY A 130 0.78 -15.02 18.28
N ASP A 131 1.35 -14.98 17.08
CA ASP A 131 1.13 -15.97 16.00
C ASP A 131 2.30 -15.96 15.01
N ASP A 132 2.24 -16.83 14.00
CA ASP A 132 3.31 -17.01 13.00
C ASP A 132 3.10 -16.17 11.72
N ARG A 133 2.24 -15.16 11.76
CA ARG A 133 1.94 -14.32 10.59
C ARG A 133 3.08 -13.36 10.22
N GLY A 134 4.09 -13.24 11.05
CA GLY A 134 5.24 -12.38 10.81
C GLY A 134 4.87 -10.89 10.75
N ALA A 135 5.48 -10.16 9.83
CA ALA A 135 5.20 -8.75 9.52
C ALA A 135 4.17 -8.67 8.38
N PHE A 136 2.94 -9.07 8.65
CA PHE A 136 1.86 -9.16 7.66
C PHE A 136 1.34 -7.78 7.21
N HIS A 137 0.53 -7.76 6.16
CA HIS A 137 -0.06 -6.54 5.59
C HIS A 137 -0.68 -5.63 6.66
N SER A 138 -0.29 -4.35 6.65
CA SER A 138 -0.76 -3.33 7.60
C SER A 138 -0.35 -3.54 9.06
N SER A 139 0.52 -4.48 9.37
CA SER A 139 0.99 -4.72 10.75
C SER A 139 1.83 -3.57 11.32
N ASP A 140 2.45 -2.77 10.49
CA ASP A 140 3.19 -1.56 10.83
C ASP A 140 2.30 -0.43 11.36
N LEU A 141 1.00 -0.44 11.05
CA LEU A 141 0.08 0.63 11.46
C LEU A 141 -0.04 0.76 12.98
N TRP A 142 -0.03 -0.34 13.74
CA TRP A 142 -0.04 -0.26 15.21
C TRP A 142 1.19 0.48 15.75
N TYR A 143 2.32 0.34 15.08
CA TYR A 143 3.58 0.99 15.47
C TYR A 143 3.57 2.46 15.09
N VAL A 144 3.22 2.79 13.85
CA VAL A 144 3.17 4.18 13.36
C VAL A 144 2.19 5.04 14.16
N PHE A 145 1.03 4.49 14.51
CA PHE A 145 -0.01 5.21 15.24
C PHE A 145 0.08 5.06 16.76
N GLY A 146 1.09 4.35 17.30
CA GLY A 146 1.29 4.18 18.74
C GLY A 146 0.16 3.42 19.44
N THR A 147 -0.55 2.55 18.72
CA THR A 147 -1.74 1.85 19.23
C THR A 147 -1.46 0.41 19.66
N LEU A 148 -0.20 0.07 19.95
CA LEU A 148 0.20 -1.28 20.37
C LEU A 148 -0.59 -1.82 21.55
N SER A 149 -0.93 -0.98 22.53
CA SER A 149 -1.72 -1.36 23.71
C SER A 149 -3.18 -1.75 23.40
N ARG A 150 -3.67 -1.41 22.19
CA ARG A 150 -5.02 -1.78 21.73
C ARG A 150 -5.01 -3.09 20.92
N CYS A 151 -3.83 -3.60 20.60
CA CYS A 151 -3.68 -4.90 19.94
C CYS A 151 -3.89 -6.03 20.97
N TRP A 152 -4.53 -7.13 20.57
CA TRP A 152 -4.69 -8.33 21.42
C TRP A 152 -3.37 -9.03 21.73
N ARG A 153 -2.32 -8.72 20.95
CA ARG A 153 -0.99 -9.33 21.07
C ARG A 153 -0.26 -8.82 22.31
N LYS A 154 0.44 -9.70 23.00
CA LYS A 154 1.32 -9.30 24.11
C LYS A 154 2.61 -8.71 23.56
N MET A 155 2.58 -7.40 23.32
CA MET A 155 3.73 -6.66 22.77
C MET A 155 4.89 -6.64 23.77
N GLU A 156 6.11 -6.75 23.23
CA GLU A 156 7.36 -6.75 23.98
C GLU A 156 7.93 -5.32 24.11
N ARG A 157 8.91 -5.15 25.00
CA ARG A 157 9.61 -3.86 25.15
C ARG A 157 10.19 -3.34 23.82
N ARG A 158 10.70 -4.26 22.99
CA ARG A 158 11.24 -3.95 21.66
C ARG A 158 10.17 -3.35 20.75
N ASP A 159 8.95 -3.84 20.79
CA ASP A 159 7.85 -3.32 19.97
C ASP A 159 7.55 -1.85 20.29
N TYR A 160 7.54 -1.48 21.56
CA TYR A 160 7.36 -0.10 21.99
C TYR A 160 8.53 0.81 21.56
N SER A 161 9.77 0.29 21.57
CA SER A 161 10.94 1.03 21.07
C SER A 161 10.87 1.27 19.57
N ILE A 162 10.46 0.27 18.80
CA ILE A 162 10.24 0.38 17.35
C ILE A 162 9.13 1.40 17.09
N SER A 163 8.00 1.28 17.79
CA SER A 163 6.87 2.20 17.66
C SER A 163 7.27 3.65 17.92
N TYR A 164 8.00 3.90 19.02
CA TYR A 164 8.51 5.23 19.31
C TYR A 164 9.39 5.79 18.18
N THR A 165 10.28 4.97 17.63
CA THR A 165 11.16 5.37 16.52
C THR A 165 10.34 5.66 15.25
N MET A 166 9.36 4.82 14.93
CA MET A 166 8.49 5.02 13.76
C MET A 166 7.67 6.30 13.90
N ILE A 167 7.01 6.52 15.05
CA ILE A 167 6.23 7.74 15.30
C ILE A 167 7.12 8.98 15.11
N ARG A 168 8.33 8.97 15.66
CA ARG A 168 9.28 10.07 15.50
C ARG A 168 9.65 10.29 14.03
N ASN A 169 10.02 9.23 13.31
CA ASN A 169 10.41 9.34 11.90
C ASN A 169 9.25 9.88 11.03
N TRP A 170 8.03 9.39 11.22
CA TRP A 170 6.84 9.91 10.49
C TRP A 170 6.54 11.36 10.85
N THR A 171 6.60 11.68 12.15
CA THR A 171 6.37 13.06 12.62
C THR A 171 7.42 14.03 12.07
N ASP A 172 8.68 13.64 12.08
CA ASP A 172 9.80 14.46 11.56
C ASP A 172 9.64 14.65 10.04
N PHE A 173 9.29 13.60 9.31
CA PHE A 173 9.01 13.69 7.88
C PHE A 173 7.84 14.64 7.58
N ILE A 174 6.71 14.52 8.28
CA ILE A 174 5.54 15.38 8.08
C ILE A 174 5.85 16.85 8.36
N LYS A 175 6.70 17.13 9.34
CA LYS A 175 7.03 18.51 9.76
C LYS A 175 8.17 19.15 8.94
N ASN A 176 9.14 18.32 8.51
CA ASN A 176 10.42 18.81 8.03
C ASN A 176 10.83 18.22 6.67
N ASP A 177 9.95 17.45 6.02
CA ASP A 177 10.24 16.71 4.77
C ASP A 177 11.42 15.72 4.89
N ASN A 178 11.81 15.37 6.13
CA ASN A 178 12.97 14.55 6.44
C ASN A 178 12.69 13.68 7.69
N PRO A 179 12.79 12.35 7.61
CA PRO A 179 12.47 11.44 8.72
C PRO A 179 13.57 11.34 9.78
N GLY A 180 14.61 12.16 9.70
CA GLY A 180 15.74 12.20 10.64
C GLY A 180 17.06 11.79 10.01
N LYS A 181 18.17 12.20 10.65
CA LYS A 181 19.54 12.09 10.11
C LYS A 181 19.99 10.66 9.78
N GLU A 182 19.43 9.66 10.47
CA GLU A 182 19.80 8.26 10.28
C GLU A 182 19.06 7.58 9.11
N TRP A 183 18.08 8.26 8.52
CA TRP A 183 17.33 7.73 7.39
C TRP A 183 17.71 8.51 6.13
N ARG A 184 18.63 7.93 5.36
CA ARG A 184 19.12 8.51 4.11
C ARG A 184 18.08 8.36 3.01
N ALA A 185 18.03 9.32 2.08
CA ALA A 185 17.20 9.22 0.90
C ALA A 185 17.62 8.01 0.03
N TYR A 186 16.65 7.41 -0.63
CA TYR A 186 16.88 6.39 -1.64
C TYR A 186 17.32 7.09 -2.94
N THR A 187 18.54 6.82 -3.39
CA THR A 187 19.09 7.35 -4.66
C THR A 187 19.58 6.21 -5.55
N ASP A 188 19.96 6.52 -6.78
CA ASP A 188 20.51 5.54 -7.68
C ASP A 188 21.89 5.03 -7.21
N GLU A 189 22.69 5.90 -6.56
CA GLU A 189 23.98 5.59 -5.97
C GLU A 189 23.84 4.85 -4.64
N GLU A 190 22.84 5.20 -3.84
CA GLU A 190 22.62 4.59 -2.55
C GLU A 190 21.15 4.15 -2.39
N LYS A 191 20.89 2.87 -2.62
CA LYS A 191 19.57 2.25 -2.48
C LYS A 191 19.25 1.96 -1.02
N PHE A 192 19.25 3.02 -0.18
CA PHE A 192 19.03 2.88 1.25
C PHE A 192 17.57 2.51 1.58
N VAL A 193 17.41 1.49 2.41
CA VAL A 193 16.11 1.05 2.91
C VAL A 193 16.16 0.98 4.43
N ARG A 194 15.38 1.82 5.11
CA ARG A 194 15.22 1.78 6.57
C ARG A 194 14.48 0.52 6.98
N GLN A 195 15.09 -0.32 7.81
CA GLN A 195 14.44 -1.52 8.33
C GLN A 195 14.00 -1.32 9.78
N TYR A 196 12.79 -1.80 10.09
CA TYR A 196 12.24 -1.92 11.43
C TYR A 196 12.06 -3.41 11.73
N ILE A 197 12.95 -3.93 12.62
CA ILE A 197 13.14 -5.38 12.84
C ILE A 197 12.75 -5.76 14.26
#